data_70285d8e8518da56d0ac19a4c01d9b43
#
_entry.id   70285d8e8518da56d0ac19a4c01d9b43
#
_cell.length_a   1.000
_cell.length_b   1.000
_cell.length_c   1.000
_cell.angle_alpha   90.00
_cell.angle_beta   90.00
_cell.angle_gamma   90.00
#
_symmetry.space_group_name_H-M   'P 1'
#
loop_
_entity.id
_entity.type
_entity.pdbx_description
1 polymer ?
#
loop_
_entity_poly.entity_id
_entity_poly.type
_entity_poly.pdbx_seq_one_letter_code
_entity_poly.pdbx_strand_id
1 'polypeptide(L)'
;FMLLEYYEKLLQLKCFSFDDAAKIFGDERKARNILYTLKKKGLLQSVRRNYYATISLETKEAVATPFEIASSITEDSYISHHSAFEFYGLANQVFSDIYVSTGREFREFEFGGRWYHCMKTKRDFGVSLQKTIRVTDMERTVLDNIKDFDKVGGLEELLRCLEMITVLDEGRLCLLYTSPSPRD
;
A
#
# COMPACT_ATOMS: atom_id res chain seq x y z
N PHE A 1 3.01 27.27 18.23
CA PHE A 1 4.18 26.41 18.49
C PHE A 1 3.75 24.95 18.65
N MET A 2 2.90 24.60 19.60
CA MET A 2 2.47 23.22 19.91
C MET A 2 1.82 22.48 18.72
N LEU A 3 1.05 23.15 17.85
CA LEU A 3 0.41 22.51 16.68
C LEU A 3 1.45 22.10 15.63
N LEU A 4 2.52 22.88 15.47
CA LEU A 4 3.61 22.59 14.53
C LEU A 4 4.39 21.34 14.96
N GLU A 5 4.67 21.19 16.26
CA GLU A 5 5.34 20.00 16.81
C GLU A 5 4.52 18.71 16.55
N TYR A 6 3.20 18.80 16.66
CA TYR A 6 2.32 17.66 16.33
C TYR A 6 2.32 17.36 14.85
N TYR A 7 2.32 18.38 14.01
CA TYR A 7 2.43 18.20 12.56
C TYR A 7 3.77 17.55 12.19
N GLU A 8 4.88 17.99 12.75
CA GLU A 8 6.21 17.42 12.50
C GLU A 8 6.29 15.93 12.89
N LYS A 9 5.70 15.55 14.03
CA LYS A 9 5.61 14.12 14.42
C LYS A 9 4.81 13.29 13.43
N LEU A 10 3.68 13.80 12.96
CA LEU A 10 2.84 13.12 11.96
C LEU A 10 3.49 13.11 10.57
N LEU A 11 4.28 14.12 10.23
CA LEU A 11 5.02 14.21 8.98
C LEU A 11 6.02 13.06 8.82
N GLN A 12 6.66 12.62 9.92
CA GLN A 12 7.56 11.47 9.91
C GLN A 12 6.85 10.16 9.61
N LEU A 13 5.58 10.03 10.00
CA LEU A 13 4.76 8.86 9.70
C LEU A 13 4.23 8.85 8.25
N LYS A 14 4.13 10.02 7.63
CA LYS A 14 3.57 10.27 6.29
C LYS A 14 2.09 9.89 6.16
N CYS A 15 1.71 8.67 6.53
CA CYS A 15 0.33 8.20 6.64
C CYS A 15 0.18 7.35 7.91
N PHE A 16 -0.99 7.41 8.55
CA PHE A 16 -1.20 6.82 9.87
C PHE A 16 -2.69 6.62 10.19
N SER A 17 -2.96 5.71 11.11
CA SER A 17 -4.30 5.49 11.66
C SER A 17 -4.62 6.49 12.77
N PHE A 18 -5.92 6.59 13.12
CA PHE A 18 -6.35 7.35 14.29
C PHE A 18 -5.68 6.85 15.59
N ASP A 19 -5.53 5.52 15.71
CA ASP A 19 -4.91 4.90 16.88
C ASP A 19 -3.42 5.25 17.01
N ASP A 20 -2.71 5.36 15.90
CA ASP A 20 -1.31 5.82 15.90
C ASP A 20 -1.20 7.26 16.39
N ALA A 21 -2.09 8.13 15.94
CA ALA A 21 -2.15 9.51 16.39
C ALA A 21 -2.50 9.60 17.88
N ALA A 22 -3.47 8.78 18.36
CA ALA A 22 -3.86 8.74 19.76
C ALA A 22 -2.69 8.31 20.67
N LYS A 23 -1.90 7.32 20.24
CA LYS A 23 -0.68 6.90 20.94
C LYS A 23 0.35 8.02 21.05
N ILE A 24 0.59 8.75 19.93
CA ILE A 24 1.54 9.87 19.91
C ILE A 24 1.11 11.02 20.81
N PHE A 25 -0.19 11.31 20.85
CA PHE A 25 -0.72 12.45 21.62
C PHE A 25 -1.09 12.08 23.06
N GLY A 26 -1.13 10.78 23.37
CA GLY A 26 -1.39 10.22 24.71
C GLY A 26 -2.86 10.26 25.14
N ASP A 27 -3.77 10.79 24.31
CA ASP A 27 -5.20 10.91 24.61
C ASP A 27 -6.01 11.01 23.29
N GLU A 28 -7.07 10.20 23.19
CA GLU A 28 -7.97 10.16 22.03
C GLU A 28 -8.71 11.49 21.78
N ARG A 29 -9.18 12.14 22.86
CA ARG A 29 -9.90 13.42 22.74
C ARG A 29 -8.98 14.50 22.21
N LYS A 30 -7.76 14.54 22.71
CA LYS A 30 -6.71 15.43 22.24
C LYS A 30 -6.37 15.14 20.79
N ALA A 31 -6.20 13.86 20.42
CA ALA A 31 -5.95 13.42 19.05
C ALA A 31 -7.04 13.93 18.10
N ARG A 32 -8.31 13.72 18.42
CA ARG A 32 -9.44 14.22 17.60
C ARG A 32 -9.37 15.71 17.33
N ASN A 33 -9.13 16.49 18.38
CA ASN A 33 -9.08 17.95 18.26
C ASN A 33 -7.90 18.41 17.39
N ILE A 34 -6.73 17.80 17.58
CA ILE A 34 -5.52 18.12 16.80
C ILE A 34 -5.72 17.74 15.34
N LEU A 35 -6.17 16.50 15.06
CA LEU A 35 -6.42 16.02 13.70
C LEU A 35 -7.47 16.87 12.97
N TYR A 36 -8.55 17.24 13.67
CA TYR A 36 -9.55 18.16 13.13
C TYR A 36 -8.94 19.51 12.75
N THR A 37 -8.15 20.08 13.63
CA THR A 37 -7.51 21.38 13.40
C THR A 37 -6.51 21.33 12.25
N LEU A 38 -5.67 20.30 12.18
CA LEU A 38 -4.69 20.09 11.11
C LEU A 38 -5.40 19.87 9.76
N LYS A 39 -6.49 19.08 9.76
CA LYS A 39 -7.31 18.87 8.57
C LYS A 39 -7.96 20.16 8.07
N LYS A 40 -8.53 20.97 8.98
CA LYS A 40 -9.10 22.28 8.64
C LYS A 40 -8.06 23.24 8.05
N LYS A 41 -6.79 23.12 8.45
CA LYS A 41 -5.67 23.90 7.91
C LYS A 41 -5.08 23.34 6.62
N GLY A 42 -5.60 22.22 6.09
CA GLY A 42 -5.09 21.58 4.88
C GLY A 42 -3.74 20.87 5.08
N LEU A 43 -3.35 20.57 6.32
CA LEU A 43 -2.11 19.87 6.66
C LEU A 43 -2.28 18.35 6.77
N LEU A 44 -3.52 17.89 6.80
CA LEU A 44 -3.92 16.49 6.75
C LEU A 44 -5.08 16.29 5.79
N GLN A 45 -5.10 15.13 5.16
CA GLN A 45 -6.24 14.67 4.36
C GLN A 45 -6.67 13.29 4.84
N SER A 46 -7.97 13.05 4.89
CA SER A 46 -8.49 11.70 5.14
C SER A 46 -8.30 10.85 3.90
N VAL A 47 -7.59 9.76 4.02
CA VAL A 47 -7.45 8.73 2.98
C VAL A 47 -8.71 7.86 2.97
N ARG A 48 -9.11 7.42 4.16
CA ARG A 48 -10.35 6.69 4.45
C ARG A 48 -10.76 6.92 5.90
N ARG A 49 -11.84 6.27 6.35
CA ARG A 49 -12.27 6.38 7.75
C ARG A 49 -11.15 5.99 8.71
N ASN A 50 -10.83 6.86 9.66
CA ASN A 50 -9.78 6.68 10.66
C ASN A 50 -8.36 6.46 10.11
N TYR A 51 -8.10 6.86 8.86
CA TYR A 51 -6.79 6.77 8.24
C TYR A 51 -6.48 8.06 7.48
N TYR A 52 -5.31 8.62 7.71
CA TYR A 52 -4.93 9.98 7.30
C TYR A 52 -3.58 9.99 6.59
N ALA A 53 -3.40 10.94 5.68
CA ALA A 53 -2.13 11.28 5.08
C ALA A 53 -1.74 12.72 5.45
N THR A 54 -0.47 12.91 5.72
CA THR A 54 0.11 14.24 5.97
C THR A 54 0.31 14.95 4.64
N ILE A 55 -0.07 16.21 4.57
CA ILE A 55 0.07 17.06 3.39
C ILE A 55 1.31 17.94 3.54
N SER A 56 2.15 17.96 2.52
CA SER A 56 3.33 18.83 2.47
C SER A 56 2.94 20.31 2.48
N LEU A 57 3.65 21.10 3.27
CA LEU A 57 3.48 22.56 3.28
C LEU A 57 3.91 23.20 1.96
N GLU A 58 4.87 22.60 1.26
CA GLU A 58 5.46 23.11 0.03
C GLU A 58 4.62 22.73 -1.19
N THR A 59 4.43 21.41 -1.41
CA THR A 59 3.78 20.89 -2.61
C THR A 59 2.26 20.87 -2.52
N LYS A 60 1.70 20.95 -1.30
CA LYS A 60 0.26 20.78 -1.03
C LYS A 60 -0.29 19.41 -1.41
N GLU A 61 0.58 18.44 -1.58
CA GLU A 61 0.26 17.05 -1.89
C GLU A 61 0.56 16.13 -0.70
N ALA A 62 0.02 14.92 -0.74
CA ALA A 62 0.31 13.91 0.27
C ALA A 62 1.81 13.56 0.25
N VAL A 63 2.43 13.53 1.44
CA VAL A 63 3.84 13.15 1.59
C VAL A 63 4.05 11.66 1.36
N ALA A 64 3.05 10.85 1.75
CA ALA A 64 3.08 9.41 1.52
C ALA A 64 2.89 9.08 0.04
N THR A 65 3.73 8.19 -0.48
CA THR A 65 3.54 7.62 -1.81
C THR A 65 2.33 6.68 -1.82
N PRO A 66 1.71 6.40 -2.98
CA PRO A 66 0.64 5.42 -3.08
C PRO A 66 1.01 4.05 -2.51
N PHE A 67 2.26 3.63 -2.64
CA PHE A 67 2.77 2.36 -2.12
C PHE A 67 2.92 2.36 -0.59
N GLU A 68 3.35 3.46 0.00
CA GLU A 68 3.39 3.62 1.46
C GLU A 68 1.96 3.56 2.05
N ILE A 69 1.00 4.22 1.40
CA ILE A 69 -0.42 4.15 1.79
C ILE A 69 -0.92 2.70 1.67
N ALA A 70 -0.70 2.04 0.54
CA ALA A 70 -1.16 0.68 0.28
C ALA A 70 -0.62 -0.33 1.31
N SER A 71 0.66 -0.22 1.66
CA SER A 71 1.33 -1.11 2.62
C SER A 71 0.89 -0.92 4.06
N SER A 72 0.19 0.16 4.40
CA SER A 72 -0.20 0.51 5.77
C SER A 72 -1.70 0.66 6.00
N ILE A 73 -2.53 0.22 5.05
CA ILE A 73 -4.00 0.25 5.18
C ILE A 73 -4.46 -0.64 6.34
N THR A 74 -3.86 -1.83 6.47
CA THR A 74 -4.03 -2.78 7.57
C THR A 74 -2.66 -3.26 8.06
N GLU A 75 -2.61 -3.86 9.24
CA GLU A 75 -1.35 -4.37 9.80
C GLU A 75 -0.65 -5.40 8.92
N ASP A 76 -1.42 -6.17 8.15
CA ASP A 76 -0.95 -7.25 7.28
C ASP A 76 -1.02 -6.91 5.79
N SER A 77 -1.40 -5.69 5.40
CA SER A 77 -1.51 -5.31 4.00
C SER A 77 -0.14 -5.25 3.30
N TYR A 78 -0.11 -5.66 2.06
CA TYR A 78 1.06 -5.61 1.19
C TYR A 78 0.65 -5.39 -0.27
N ILE A 79 1.57 -4.83 -1.05
CA ILE A 79 1.37 -4.56 -2.47
C ILE A 79 1.51 -5.88 -3.25
N SER A 80 0.63 -6.11 -4.21
CA SER A 80 0.61 -7.32 -5.01
C SER A 80 0.19 -7.07 -6.46
N HIS A 81 0.16 -8.12 -7.28
CA HIS A 81 -0.28 -8.07 -8.67
C HIS A 81 0.47 -7.03 -9.50
N HIS A 82 -0.22 -6.31 -10.39
CA HIS A 82 0.41 -5.30 -11.24
C HIS A 82 1.10 -4.17 -10.45
N SER A 83 0.53 -3.81 -9.30
CA SER A 83 1.13 -2.77 -8.46
C SER A 83 2.49 -3.16 -7.89
N ALA A 84 2.78 -4.45 -7.73
CA ALA A 84 4.11 -4.93 -7.39
C ALA A 84 5.08 -4.81 -8.58
N PHE A 85 4.67 -5.09 -9.81
CA PHE A 85 5.47 -4.78 -10.99
C PHE A 85 5.77 -3.27 -11.09
N GLU A 86 4.77 -2.43 -10.86
CA GLU A 86 4.97 -0.97 -10.85
C GLU A 86 5.97 -0.55 -9.77
N PHE A 87 5.85 -1.12 -8.56
CA PHE A 87 6.78 -0.87 -7.44
C PHE A 87 8.23 -1.21 -7.79
N TYR A 88 8.46 -2.33 -8.50
CA TYR A 88 9.78 -2.76 -8.96
C TYR A 88 10.26 -2.04 -10.23
N GLY A 89 9.45 -1.17 -10.80
CA GLY A 89 9.77 -0.47 -12.06
C GLY A 89 9.72 -1.37 -13.30
N LEU A 90 8.96 -2.47 -13.23
CA LEU A 90 8.79 -3.46 -14.30
C LEU A 90 7.43 -3.38 -15.00
N ALA A 91 6.60 -2.40 -14.65
CA ALA A 91 5.35 -2.15 -15.34
C ALA A 91 5.60 -1.38 -16.64
N ASN A 92 5.05 -1.87 -17.75
CA ASN A 92 5.07 -1.16 -19.02
C ASN A 92 4.12 0.05 -19.01
N GLN A 93 3.00 -0.06 -18.29
CA GLN A 93 2.03 1.01 -18.10
C GLN A 93 1.78 1.25 -16.60
N VAL A 94 1.51 2.51 -16.25
CA VAL A 94 1.07 2.89 -14.91
C VAL A 94 -0.45 3.02 -14.93
N PHE A 95 -1.12 2.20 -14.12
CA PHE A 95 -2.57 2.25 -13.98
C PHE A 95 -2.99 3.11 -12.79
N SER A 96 -4.23 3.57 -12.80
CA SER A 96 -4.84 4.23 -11.63
C SER A 96 -5.13 3.27 -10.48
N ASP A 97 -5.12 1.96 -10.73
CA ASP A 97 -5.45 0.92 -9.78
C ASP A 97 -4.23 0.49 -8.95
N ILE A 98 -4.43 0.37 -7.64
CA ILE A 98 -3.47 -0.18 -6.67
C ILE A 98 -4.06 -1.44 -6.07
N TYR A 99 -3.39 -2.58 -6.25
CA TYR A 99 -3.80 -3.87 -5.70
C TYR A 99 -3.11 -4.14 -4.37
N VAL A 100 -3.93 -4.26 -3.32
CA VAL A 100 -3.48 -4.45 -1.94
C VAL A 100 -4.00 -5.79 -1.43
N SER A 101 -3.08 -6.71 -1.17
CA SER A 101 -3.40 -8.01 -0.57
C SER A 101 -3.38 -7.92 0.95
N THR A 102 -4.36 -8.55 1.60
CA THR A 102 -4.50 -8.56 3.06
C THR A 102 -5.40 -9.73 3.50
N GLY A 103 -5.20 -10.24 4.71
CA GLY A 103 -6.12 -11.17 5.35
C GLY A 103 -7.36 -10.47 5.95
N ARG A 104 -7.30 -9.15 6.11
CA ARG A 104 -8.38 -8.32 6.63
C ARG A 104 -9.06 -7.57 5.50
N GLU A 105 -10.38 -7.73 5.37
CA GLU A 105 -11.15 -7.02 4.36
C GLU A 105 -11.22 -5.52 4.67
N PHE A 106 -11.03 -4.69 3.66
CA PHE A 106 -11.31 -3.26 3.72
C PHE A 106 -12.16 -2.83 2.54
N ARG A 107 -13.00 -1.82 2.75
CA ARG A 107 -13.77 -1.23 1.67
C ARG A 107 -12.82 -0.47 0.73
N GLU A 108 -12.88 -0.79 -0.55
CA GLU A 108 -12.12 -0.10 -1.60
C GLU A 108 -12.40 1.39 -1.60
N PHE A 109 -11.40 2.18 -1.95
CA PHE A 109 -11.47 3.65 -1.92
C PHE A 109 -10.54 4.26 -2.96
N GLU A 110 -10.83 5.50 -3.31
CA GLU A 110 -9.97 6.33 -4.14
C GLU A 110 -9.27 7.39 -3.29
N PHE A 111 -7.98 7.59 -3.53
CA PHE A 111 -7.20 8.65 -2.93
C PHE A 111 -6.05 9.07 -3.85
N GLY A 112 -5.87 10.39 -4.03
CA GLY A 112 -4.80 10.94 -4.86
C GLY A 112 -4.82 10.48 -6.32
N GLY A 113 -6.01 10.26 -6.88
CA GLY A 113 -6.19 9.79 -8.26
C GLY A 113 -5.88 8.30 -8.45
N ARG A 114 -5.68 7.54 -7.37
CA ARG A 114 -5.45 6.10 -7.40
C ARG A 114 -6.59 5.37 -6.68
N TRP A 115 -7.03 4.26 -7.26
CA TRP A 115 -8.07 3.40 -6.69
C TRP A 115 -7.45 2.19 -5.99
N TYR A 116 -7.72 2.03 -4.71
CA TYR A 116 -7.13 0.96 -3.89
C TYR A 116 -8.09 -0.22 -3.79
N HIS A 117 -7.70 -1.33 -4.42
CA HIS A 117 -8.47 -2.58 -4.47
C HIS A 117 -8.04 -3.54 -3.38
N CYS A 118 -9.01 -4.18 -2.74
CA CYS A 118 -8.78 -5.17 -1.70
C CYS A 118 -8.72 -6.58 -2.28
N MET A 119 -7.54 -7.19 -2.23
CA MET A 119 -7.30 -8.57 -2.61
C MET A 119 -7.26 -9.42 -1.34
N LYS A 120 -8.41 -10.00 -0.97
CA LYS A 120 -8.49 -10.85 0.24
C LYS A 120 -7.67 -12.12 0.07
N THR A 121 -6.71 -12.36 0.94
CA THR A 121 -5.86 -13.55 0.94
C THR A 121 -5.37 -13.86 2.34
N LYS A 122 -5.26 -15.16 2.65
CA LYS A 122 -4.63 -15.63 3.89
C LYS A 122 -3.13 -15.96 3.68
N ARG A 123 -2.63 -15.78 2.47
CA ARG A 123 -1.25 -16.11 2.11
C ARG A 123 -0.33 -14.93 2.45
N ASP A 124 0.60 -15.16 3.35
CA ASP A 124 1.63 -14.21 3.79
C ASP A 124 3.05 -14.55 3.30
N PHE A 125 3.22 -15.74 2.69
CA PHE A 125 4.50 -16.16 2.14
C PHE A 125 4.81 -15.47 0.79
N GLY A 126 6.08 -15.29 0.48
CA GLY A 126 6.52 -14.56 -0.71
C GLY A 126 6.26 -13.05 -0.61
N VAL A 127 6.23 -12.51 0.62
CA VAL A 127 6.17 -11.09 0.90
C VAL A 127 7.50 -10.63 1.44
N SER A 128 8.05 -9.56 0.88
CA SER A 128 9.30 -8.94 1.31
C SER A 128 9.06 -7.54 1.87
N LEU A 129 9.92 -7.14 2.81
CA LEU A 129 9.94 -5.78 3.33
C LEU A 129 11.02 -4.99 2.60
N GLN A 130 10.60 -4.02 1.78
CA GLN A 130 11.48 -3.10 1.06
C GLN A 130 11.45 -1.73 1.76
N LYS A 131 12.47 -1.43 2.58
CA LYS A 131 12.46 -0.31 3.53
C LYS A 131 11.29 -0.43 4.52
N THR A 132 10.22 0.33 4.31
CA THR A 132 9.01 0.31 5.15
C THR A 132 7.79 -0.25 4.42
N ILE A 133 7.93 -0.64 3.15
CA ILE A 133 6.85 -1.09 2.28
C ILE A 133 6.88 -2.61 2.17
N ARG A 134 5.74 -3.24 2.46
CA ARG A 134 5.55 -4.67 2.23
C ARG A 134 5.04 -4.87 0.80
N VAL A 135 5.69 -5.76 0.08
CA VAL A 135 5.38 -6.05 -1.33
C VAL A 135 5.67 -7.53 -1.61
N THR A 136 4.94 -8.15 -2.52
CA THR A 136 5.27 -9.51 -2.98
C THR A 136 6.66 -9.53 -3.59
N ASP A 137 7.44 -10.57 -3.30
CA ASP A 137 8.71 -10.79 -3.99
C ASP A 137 8.49 -11.05 -5.49
N MET A 138 9.55 -11.10 -6.28
CA MET A 138 9.43 -11.17 -7.73
C MET A 138 8.74 -12.45 -8.18
N GLU A 139 9.09 -13.60 -7.61
CA GLU A 139 8.50 -14.90 -7.95
C GLU A 139 7.01 -14.96 -7.63
N ARG A 140 6.63 -14.45 -6.45
CA ARG A 140 5.22 -14.35 -6.06
C ARG A 140 4.47 -13.36 -6.95
N THR A 141 5.08 -12.22 -7.28
CA THR A 141 4.49 -11.22 -8.18
C THR A 141 4.18 -11.83 -9.54
N VAL A 142 5.10 -12.58 -10.11
CA VAL A 142 4.91 -13.28 -11.39
C VAL A 142 3.73 -14.26 -11.31
N LEU A 143 3.70 -15.12 -10.28
CA LEU A 143 2.66 -16.13 -10.12
C LEU A 143 1.27 -15.52 -9.90
N ASP A 144 1.16 -14.49 -9.07
CA ASP A 144 -0.11 -13.81 -8.82
C ASP A 144 -0.64 -13.13 -10.09
N ASN A 145 0.25 -12.53 -10.89
CA ASN A 145 -0.13 -11.88 -12.14
C ASN A 145 -0.48 -12.87 -13.26
N ILE A 146 0.17 -14.02 -13.34
CA ILE A 146 -0.20 -15.10 -14.28
C ILE A 146 -1.58 -15.65 -13.91
N LYS A 147 -1.83 -15.85 -12.62
CA LYS A 147 -3.11 -16.38 -12.14
C LYS A 147 -4.28 -15.43 -12.39
N ASP A 148 -4.06 -14.16 -12.16
CA ASP A 148 -5.08 -13.10 -12.21
C ASP A 148 -4.74 -12.05 -13.29
N PHE A 149 -4.39 -12.51 -14.51
CA PHE A 149 -3.88 -11.63 -15.59
C PHE A 149 -4.85 -10.52 -16.01
N ASP A 150 -6.14 -10.69 -15.82
CA ASP A 150 -7.16 -9.65 -16.07
C ASP A 150 -6.94 -8.41 -15.18
N LYS A 151 -6.34 -8.59 -14.00
CA LYS A 151 -6.02 -7.49 -13.06
C LYS A 151 -4.69 -6.80 -13.37
N VAL A 152 -4.01 -7.23 -14.42
CA VAL A 152 -2.71 -6.67 -14.87
C VAL A 152 -2.84 -5.82 -16.12
N GLY A 153 -4.07 -5.55 -16.56
CA GLY A 153 -4.29 -4.87 -17.84
C GLY A 153 -4.28 -5.81 -19.05
N GLY A 154 -4.44 -7.12 -18.84
CA GLY A 154 -4.52 -8.14 -19.88
C GLY A 154 -3.19 -8.83 -20.18
N LEU A 155 -3.26 -9.77 -21.13
CA LEU A 155 -2.14 -10.64 -21.46
C LEU A 155 -0.95 -9.87 -22.05
N GLU A 156 -1.19 -8.85 -22.86
CA GLU A 156 -0.13 -8.07 -23.50
C GLU A 156 0.74 -7.33 -22.47
N GLU A 157 0.09 -6.66 -21.50
CA GLU A 157 0.81 -5.97 -20.43
C GLU A 157 1.60 -6.96 -19.56
N LEU A 158 0.99 -8.13 -19.24
CA LEU A 158 1.67 -9.19 -18.49
C LEU A 158 2.95 -9.63 -19.22
N LEU A 159 2.87 -9.94 -20.52
CA LEU A 159 4.02 -10.37 -21.32
C LEU A 159 5.13 -9.32 -21.33
N ARG A 160 4.78 -8.04 -21.49
CA ARG A 160 5.74 -6.93 -21.45
C ARG A 160 6.41 -6.79 -20.08
N CYS A 161 5.68 -6.95 -18.99
CA CYS A 161 6.26 -6.95 -17.65
C CYS A 161 7.22 -8.13 -17.47
N LEU A 162 6.85 -9.32 -17.93
CA LEU A 162 7.69 -10.52 -17.85
C LEU A 162 8.98 -10.39 -18.67
N GLU A 163 8.93 -9.76 -19.84
CA GLU A 163 10.12 -9.50 -20.68
C GLU A 163 11.18 -8.61 -19.98
N MET A 164 10.75 -7.75 -19.04
CA MET A 164 11.65 -6.89 -18.28
C MET A 164 12.34 -7.59 -17.10
N ILE A 165 11.90 -8.79 -16.73
CA ILE A 165 12.48 -9.54 -15.63
C ILE A 165 13.74 -10.26 -16.10
N THR A 166 14.87 -9.99 -15.46
CA THR A 166 16.17 -10.55 -15.85
C THR A 166 16.54 -11.80 -15.08
N VAL A 167 16.04 -11.97 -13.87
CA VAL A 167 16.37 -13.10 -12.97
C VAL A 167 15.14 -13.55 -12.20
N LEU A 168 14.88 -14.84 -12.18
CA LEU A 168 13.89 -15.51 -11.33
C LEU A 168 14.53 -16.75 -10.69
N ASP A 169 14.21 -17.01 -9.44
CA ASP A 169 14.63 -18.22 -8.73
C ASP A 169 13.61 -19.35 -9.00
N GLU A 170 14.01 -20.32 -9.84
CA GLU A 170 13.18 -21.45 -10.22
C GLU A 170 12.77 -22.32 -9.01
N GLY A 171 13.68 -22.51 -8.04
CA GLY A 171 13.40 -23.27 -6.83
C GLY A 171 12.32 -22.59 -5.98
N ARG A 172 12.39 -21.27 -5.88
CA ARG A 172 11.38 -20.46 -5.18
C ARG A 172 10.05 -20.44 -5.90
N LEU A 173 10.04 -20.33 -7.23
CA LEU A 173 8.81 -20.47 -8.03
C LEU A 173 8.13 -21.82 -7.80
N CYS A 174 8.88 -22.92 -7.82
CA CYS A 174 8.35 -24.25 -7.53
C CYS A 174 7.73 -24.33 -6.12
N LEU A 175 8.43 -23.83 -5.11
CA LEU A 175 7.93 -23.82 -3.73
C LEU A 175 6.62 -23.02 -3.59
N LEU A 176 6.54 -21.85 -4.21
CA LEU A 176 5.36 -21.00 -4.19
C LEU A 176 4.17 -21.63 -4.92
N TYR A 177 4.43 -22.29 -6.05
CA TYR A 177 3.42 -22.97 -6.85
C TYR A 177 2.86 -24.23 -6.16
N THR A 178 3.73 -25.00 -5.50
CA THR A 178 3.38 -26.26 -4.84
C THR A 178 2.87 -26.08 -3.41
N SER A 179 3.04 -24.89 -2.82
CA SER A 179 2.52 -24.63 -1.47
C SER A 179 0.98 -24.74 -1.47
N PRO A 180 0.41 -25.59 -0.58
CA PRO A 180 -1.03 -25.79 -0.55
C PRO A 180 -1.71 -24.45 -0.25
N SER A 181 -2.68 -24.10 -1.11
CA SER A 181 -3.59 -22.98 -0.78
C SER A 181 -4.25 -23.30 0.55
N PRO A 182 -4.28 -22.41 1.54
CA PRO A 182 -5.16 -22.59 2.66
C PRO A 182 -6.56 -22.83 2.09
N ARG A 183 -7.14 -24.00 2.35
CA ARG A 183 -8.52 -24.27 1.94
C ARG A 183 -9.42 -23.24 2.57
N ASP A 184 -10.29 -22.66 1.77
CA ASP A 184 -11.33 -21.74 2.18
C ASP A 184 -12.24 -22.33 3.26
#